data_d42cbd6a46088506fd8ffb47f40c160c
#
_entry.id   d42cbd6a46088506fd8ffb47f40c160c
#
_cell.length_a   1.000
_cell.length_b   1.000
_cell.length_c   1.000
_cell.angle_alpha   90.00
_cell.angle_beta   90.00
_cell.angle_gamma   90.00
#
_symmetry.space_group_name_H-M   'P 1'
#
loop_
_entity.id
_entity.type
_entity.pdbx_description
1 polymer ?
#
loop_
_entity_poly.entity_id
_entity_poly.type
_entity_poly.pdbx_seq_one_letter_code
_entity_poly.pdbx_strand_id
1 'polypeptide(L)'
;EVFARLYRHEKELRQAIARRDADLQMVEAAGQAIVDGIITLDADNRISWCNKVAERQLGLDIRSDRGQPIANLIREPAFVAYLTGGNFRLPLRLNAPHNPELFLSIHLLPYAGGYRLMQVRDVTQSEQLDRMRRDFIANVSHELRTPLTILGGFLETVRELDLPPEEHDRYLALMADQSDR
;
A
#
# COMPACT_ATOMS: atom_id res chain seq x y z
N GLU A 1 60.24 21.56 -8.71
CA GLU A 1 59.02 21.53 -9.56
C GLU A 1 58.20 20.24 -9.38
N VAL A 2 58.83 19.07 -9.36
CA VAL A 2 58.16 17.77 -9.21
C VAL A 2 57.39 17.65 -7.88
N PHE A 3 58.00 18.04 -6.75
CA PHE A 3 57.34 18.00 -5.43
C PHE A 3 56.13 18.93 -5.34
N ALA A 4 56.15 20.10 -5.94
CA ALA A 4 55.01 21.02 -5.95
C ALA A 4 53.86 20.52 -6.81
N ARG A 5 54.14 19.71 -7.83
CA ARG A 5 53.15 19.09 -8.70
C ARG A 5 52.50 17.88 -8.02
N LEU A 6 53.29 17.05 -7.31
CA LEU A 6 52.80 15.95 -6.50
C LEU A 6 51.88 16.44 -5.38
N TYR A 7 52.29 17.46 -4.66
CA TYR A 7 51.50 18.04 -3.55
C TYR A 7 50.16 18.63 -4.03
N ARG A 8 50.16 19.29 -5.19
CA ARG A 8 48.91 19.80 -5.78
C ARG A 8 47.96 18.65 -6.15
N HIS A 9 48.48 17.60 -6.80
CA HIS A 9 47.69 16.44 -7.20
C HIS A 9 47.13 15.69 -6.01
N GLU A 10 47.90 15.50 -4.95
CA GLU A 10 47.45 14.91 -3.70
C GLU A 10 46.32 15.72 -3.04
N LYS A 11 46.44 17.04 -3.03
CA LYS A 11 45.40 17.95 -2.49
C LYS A 11 44.13 17.90 -3.32
N GLU A 12 44.22 17.87 -4.64
CA GLU A 12 43.08 17.75 -5.55
C GLU A 12 42.36 16.41 -5.36
N LEU A 13 43.12 15.32 -5.22
CA LEU A 13 42.58 14.00 -4.98
C LEU A 13 41.83 13.92 -3.63
N ARG A 14 42.45 14.45 -2.57
CA ARG A 14 41.81 14.54 -1.24
C ARG A 14 40.49 15.35 -1.27
N GLN A 15 40.50 16.47 -2.00
CA GLN A 15 39.31 17.31 -2.17
C GLN A 15 38.21 16.59 -2.98
N ALA A 16 38.58 15.85 -4.03
CA ALA A 16 37.65 15.07 -4.82
C ALA A 16 37.02 13.93 -3.99
N ILE A 17 37.82 13.23 -3.19
CA ILE A 17 37.34 12.19 -2.27
C ILE A 17 36.38 12.79 -1.24
N ALA A 18 36.75 13.88 -0.58
CA ALA A 18 35.95 14.54 0.43
C ALA A 18 34.58 15.05 -0.13
N ARG A 19 34.59 15.59 -1.37
CA ARG A 19 33.33 15.96 -2.05
C ARG A 19 32.46 14.75 -2.31
N ARG A 20 33.04 13.67 -2.83
CA ARG A 20 32.30 12.42 -3.11
C ARG A 20 31.71 11.82 -1.84
N ASP A 21 32.45 11.85 -0.73
CA ASP A 21 31.98 11.36 0.56
C ASP A 21 30.82 12.23 1.09
N ALA A 22 30.91 13.57 0.94
CA ALA A 22 29.84 14.49 1.32
C ALA A 22 28.57 14.27 0.48
N ASP A 23 28.71 14.06 -0.83
CA ASP A 23 27.59 13.79 -1.73
C ASP A 23 26.91 12.45 -1.38
N LEU A 24 27.70 11.40 -1.08
CA LEU A 24 27.17 10.12 -0.63
C LEU A 24 26.41 10.23 0.71
N GLN A 25 26.97 10.95 1.67
CA GLN A 25 26.31 11.20 2.96
C GLN A 25 25.00 11.97 2.79
N MET A 26 24.96 12.96 1.88
CA MET A 26 23.75 13.71 1.59
C MET A 26 22.65 12.84 0.98
N VAL A 27 22.99 11.97 0.03
CA VAL A 27 22.07 11.01 -0.59
C VAL A 27 21.55 10.01 0.45
N GLU A 28 22.44 9.53 1.31
CA GLU A 28 22.06 8.59 2.39
C GLU A 28 21.15 9.27 3.41
N ALA A 29 21.47 10.49 3.84
CA ALA A 29 20.63 11.28 4.74
C ALA A 29 19.26 11.58 4.14
N ALA A 30 19.20 11.92 2.86
CA ALA A 30 17.95 12.14 2.13
C ALA A 30 17.10 10.85 2.09
N GLY A 31 17.72 9.70 1.82
CA GLY A 31 17.04 8.40 1.85
C GLY A 31 16.47 8.05 3.22
N GLN A 32 17.17 8.44 4.30
CA GLN A 32 16.68 8.22 5.68
C GLN A 32 15.55 9.18 6.08
N ALA A 33 15.42 10.33 5.45
CA ALA A 33 14.37 11.32 5.72
C ALA A 33 13.04 11.00 5.02
N ILE A 34 13.02 10.04 4.08
CA ILE A 34 11.81 9.63 3.38
C ILE A 34 10.88 8.88 4.34
N VAL A 35 9.59 9.22 4.32
CA VAL A 35 8.54 8.61 5.16
C VAL A 35 8.24 7.17 4.75
N ASP A 36 8.40 6.86 3.46
CA ASP A 36 8.24 5.51 2.93
C ASP A 36 9.50 4.65 3.21
N GLY A 37 9.32 3.36 3.37
CA GLY A 37 10.42 2.40 3.37
C GLY A 37 11.07 2.34 1.98
N ILE A 38 12.39 2.46 1.92
CA ILE A 38 13.15 2.37 0.68
C ILE A 38 14.20 1.27 0.84
N ILE A 39 14.25 0.38 -0.14
CA ILE A 39 15.24 -0.69 -0.25
C ILE A 39 15.81 -0.69 -1.66
N THR A 40 17.13 -0.80 -1.77
CA THR A 40 17.78 -1.05 -3.06
C THR A 40 18.16 -2.51 -3.16
N LEU A 41 17.81 -3.11 -4.29
CA LEU A 41 18.10 -4.49 -4.63
C LEU A 41 19.08 -4.53 -5.81
N ASP A 42 20.01 -5.47 -5.79
CA ASP A 42 20.87 -5.76 -6.94
C ASP A 42 20.14 -6.58 -8.03
N ALA A 43 20.85 -6.94 -9.08
CA ALA A 43 20.32 -7.72 -10.20
C ALA A 43 19.76 -9.10 -9.78
N ASP A 44 20.31 -9.67 -8.70
CA ASP A 44 19.90 -10.96 -8.12
C ASP A 44 18.81 -10.80 -7.04
N ASN A 45 18.22 -9.62 -6.91
CA ASN A 45 17.25 -9.27 -5.87
C ASN A 45 17.78 -9.40 -4.43
N ARG A 46 19.06 -9.17 -4.23
CA ARG A 46 19.69 -9.12 -2.91
C ARG A 46 19.65 -7.70 -2.37
N ILE A 47 19.48 -7.55 -1.07
CA ILE A 47 19.43 -6.26 -0.40
C ILE A 47 20.83 -5.62 -0.44
N SER A 48 20.94 -4.44 -1.07
CA SER A 48 22.15 -3.64 -1.07
C SER A 48 22.12 -2.59 0.04
N TRP A 49 20.97 -1.97 0.25
CA TRP A 49 20.75 -0.92 1.25
C TRP A 49 19.25 -0.78 1.56
N CYS A 50 18.94 -0.30 2.76
CA CYS A 50 17.59 0.13 3.12
C CYS A 50 17.63 1.29 4.12
N ASN A 51 16.52 2.03 4.20
CA ASN A 51 16.34 3.06 5.22
C ASN A 51 15.70 2.47 6.49
N LYS A 52 15.73 3.25 7.59
CA LYS A 52 15.17 2.84 8.88
C LYS A 52 13.65 2.59 8.86
N VAL A 53 12.93 3.22 7.94
CA VAL A 53 11.49 2.99 7.76
C VAL A 53 11.25 1.58 7.24
N ALA A 54 12.00 1.16 6.21
CA ALA A 54 11.90 -0.19 5.66
C ALA A 54 12.27 -1.28 6.69
N GLU A 55 13.32 -1.04 7.50
CA GLU A 55 13.68 -1.96 8.58
C GLU A 55 12.50 -2.19 9.54
N ARG A 56 11.83 -1.12 9.96
CA ARG A 56 10.68 -1.20 10.87
C ARG A 56 9.45 -1.84 10.24
N GLN A 57 9.12 -1.47 8.99
CA GLN A 57 7.93 -1.95 8.32
C GLN A 57 8.01 -3.44 7.94
N LEU A 58 9.21 -3.92 7.60
CA LEU A 58 9.43 -5.29 7.15
C LEU A 58 10.11 -6.18 8.19
N GLY A 59 10.52 -5.60 9.33
CA GLY A 59 11.25 -6.33 10.37
C GLY A 59 12.65 -6.75 9.94
N LEU A 60 13.32 -5.93 9.12
CA LEU A 60 14.68 -6.18 8.62
C LEU A 60 15.73 -5.61 9.57
N ASP A 61 16.92 -6.19 9.55
CA ASP A 61 18.15 -5.58 10.08
C ASP A 61 19.20 -5.54 8.96
N ILE A 62 19.49 -4.35 8.46
CA ILE A 62 20.44 -4.19 7.35
C ILE A 62 21.84 -4.74 7.68
N ARG A 63 22.21 -4.85 8.95
CA ARG A 63 23.51 -5.38 9.36
C ARG A 63 23.63 -6.86 9.09
N SER A 64 22.55 -7.62 9.29
CA SER A 64 22.50 -9.07 9.08
C SER A 64 21.95 -9.46 7.71
N ASP A 65 21.06 -8.62 7.14
CA ASP A 65 20.27 -8.99 5.96
C ASP A 65 20.84 -8.45 4.67
N ARG A 66 21.88 -7.62 4.74
CA ARG A 66 22.59 -7.13 3.56
C ARG A 66 23.16 -8.29 2.73
N GLY A 67 22.91 -8.29 1.43
CA GLY A 67 23.33 -9.35 0.51
C GLY A 67 22.42 -10.58 0.52
N GLN A 68 21.41 -10.65 1.38
CA GLN A 68 20.43 -11.72 1.33
C GLN A 68 19.37 -11.46 0.26
N PRO A 69 18.85 -12.50 -0.41
CA PRO A 69 17.71 -12.36 -1.30
C PRO A 69 16.48 -11.86 -0.52
N ILE A 70 15.84 -10.82 -1.01
CA ILE A 70 14.66 -10.23 -0.35
C ILE A 70 13.51 -11.24 -0.19
N ALA A 71 13.38 -12.19 -1.12
CA ALA A 71 12.38 -13.27 -1.07
C ALA A 71 12.56 -14.23 0.13
N ASN A 72 13.74 -14.30 0.74
CA ASN A 72 13.96 -15.09 1.94
C ASN A 72 13.38 -14.44 3.20
N LEU A 73 13.21 -13.12 3.16
CA LEU A 73 12.75 -12.30 4.27
C LEU A 73 11.24 -12.02 4.13
N ILE A 74 10.79 -11.73 2.90
CA ILE A 74 9.37 -11.60 2.58
C ILE A 74 8.91 -12.87 1.88
N ARG A 75 8.49 -13.87 2.66
CA ARG A 75 8.13 -15.21 2.17
C ARG A 75 6.68 -15.30 1.66
N GLU A 76 5.99 -14.17 1.55
CA GLU A 76 4.63 -14.12 1.05
C GLU A 76 4.58 -14.59 -0.42
N PRO A 77 3.79 -15.64 -0.77
CA PRO A 77 3.73 -16.16 -2.14
C PRO A 77 3.39 -15.09 -3.18
N ALA A 78 2.50 -14.15 -2.84
CA ALA A 78 2.15 -13.03 -3.70
C ALA A 78 3.34 -12.11 -3.99
N PHE A 79 4.22 -11.88 -3.00
CA PHE A 79 5.43 -11.09 -3.18
C PHE A 79 6.45 -11.81 -4.08
N VAL A 80 6.66 -13.10 -3.86
CA VAL A 80 7.57 -13.91 -4.69
C VAL A 80 7.09 -13.93 -6.14
N ALA A 81 5.79 -14.12 -6.37
CA ALA A 81 5.21 -14.07 -7.71
C ALA A 81 5.35 -12.68 -8.36
N TYR A 82 5.14 -11.60 -7.59
CA TYR A 82 5.34 -10.23 -8.05
C TYR A 82 6.79 -9.97 -8.46
N LEU A 83 7.75 -10.40 -7.62
CA LEU A 83 9.17 -10.22 -7.85
C LEU A 83 9.67 -10.96 -9.11
N THR A 84 9.18 -12.20 -9.33
CA THR A 84 9.57 -13.05 -10.46
C THR A 84 8.80 -12.74 -11.75
N GLY A 85 7.58 -12.26 -11.63
CA GLY A 85 6.69 -11.96 -12.78
C GLY A 85 7.12 -10.76 -13.61
N GLY A 86 7.99 -9.90 -13.10
CA GLY A 86 8.58 -8.76 -13.82
C GLY A 86 7.60 -7.64 -14.22
N ASN A 87 6.33 -7.76 -13.87
CA ASN A 87 5.33 -6.72 -14.15
C ASN A 87 5.12 -5.84 -12.93
N PHE A 88 5.82 -4.73 -12.89
CA PHE A 88 5.79 -3.77 -11.77
C PHE A 88 4.92 -2.54 -12.02
N ARG A 89 3.96 -2.60 -12.97
CA ARG A 89 3.09 -1.46 -13.28
C ARG A 89 2.21 -1.05 -12.11
N LEU A 90 1.76 -2.01 -11.32
CA LEU A 90 0.94 -1.78 -10.14
C LEU A 90 1.69 -2.23 -8.89
N PRO A 91 1.55 -1.51 -7.79
CA PRO A 91 2.11 -1.94 -6.52
C PRO A 91 1.38 -3.19 -6.00
N LEU A 92 2.12 -4.05 -5.33
CA LEU A 92 1.56 -5.18 -4.58
C LEU A 92 1.11 -4.70 -3.20
N ARG A 93 -0.08 -5.12 -2.78
CA ARG A 93 -0.59 -4.87 -1.42
C ARG A 93 -0.57 -6.16 -0.62
N LEU A 94 -0.02 -6.10 0.59
CA LEU A 94 0.03 -7.24 1.50
C LEU A 94 0.14 -6.77 2.96
N ASN A 95 -0.13 -7.66 3.90
CA ASN A 95 0.15 -7.41 5.30
C ASN A 95 1.66 -7.52 5.57
N ALA A 96 2.15 -6.70 6.51
CA ALA A 96 3.55 -6.78 6.89
C ALA A 96 3.86 -8.17 7.50
N PRO A 97 5.02 -8.78 7.18
CA PRO A 97 5.37 -10.13 7.62
C PRO A 97 5.36 -10.33 9.13
N HIS A 98 5.68 -9.27 9.88
CA HIS A 98 5.80 -9.31 11.34
C HIS A 98 4.68 -8.57 12.08
N ASN A 99 3.80 -7.90 11.36
CA ASN A 99 2.65 -7.19 11.93
C ASN A 99 1.43 -7.29 11.00
N PRO A 100 0.50 -8.24 11.27
CA PRO A 100 -0.69 -8.43 10.44
C PRO A 100 -1.64 -7.23 10.38
N GLU A 101 -1.55 -6.30 11.33
CA GLU A 101 -2.37 -5.09 11.34
C GLU A 101 -1.83 -4.00 10.42
N LEU A 102 -0.57 -4.11 10.00
CA LEU A 102 0.08 -3.16 9.12
C LEU A 102 -0.11 -3.59 7.66
N PHE A 103 -0.81 -2.77 6.89
CA PHE A 103 -1.01 -2.96 5.45
C PHE A 103 0.04 -2.18 4.67
N LEU A 104 0.78 -2.89 3.82
CA LEU A 104 1.87 -2.34 3.03
C LEU A 104 1.53 -2.35 1.54
N SER A 105 1.90 -1.28 0.87
CA SER A 105 1.95 -1.18 -0.59
C SER A 105 3.40 -1.22 -1.03
N ILE A 106 3.79 -2.27 -1.76
CA ILE A 106 5.16 -2.48 -2.24
C ILE A 106 5.20 -2.20 -3.74
N HIS A 107 6.09 -1.30 -4.14
CA HIS A 107 6.30 -0.98 -5.54
C HIS A 107 7.77 -1.20 -5.91
N LEU A 108 8.00 -1.99 -6.96
CA LEU A 108 9.34 -2.25 -7.51
C LEU A 108 9.56 -1.37 -8.74
N LEU A 109 10.62 -0.60 -8.71
CA LEU A 109 11.02 0.33 -9.77
C LEU A 109 12.39 -0.11 -10.30
N PRO A 110 12.47 -0.67 -11.52
CA PRO A 110 13.77 -1.01 -12.12
C PRO A 110 14.53 0.25 -12.48
N TYR A 111 15.83 0.24 -12.26
CA TYR A 111 16.73 1.31 -12.71
C TYR A 111 18.04 0.75 -13.30
N ALA A 112 18.99 1.59 -13.66
CA ALA A 112 20.17 1.22 -14.43
C ALA A 112 20.92 0.00 -13.87
N GLY A 113 21.48 -0.84 -14.77
CA GLY A 113 22.32 -1.98 -14.37
C GLY A 113 21.57 -3.21 -13.83
N GLY A 114 20.24 -3.31 -14.03
CA GLY A 114 19.43 -4.41 -13.51
C GLY A 114 19.08 -4.27 -12.03
N TYR A 115 19.48 -3.17 -11.39
CA TYR A 115 19.08 -2.86 -10.02
C TYR A 115 17.60 -2.51 -9.92
N ARG A 116 17.03 -2.65 -8.72
CA ARG A 116 15.65 -2.29 -8.41
C ARG A 116 15.57 -1.47 -7.15
N LEU A 117 14.72 -0.44 -7.20
CA LEU A 117 14.29 0.29 -6.01
C LEU A 117 12.97 -0.31 -5.55
N MET A 118 12.89 -0.76 -4.31
CA MET A 118 11.64 -1.19 -3.69
C MET A 118 11.16 -0.11 -2.73
N GLN A 119 10.02 0.48 -3.04
CA GLN A 119 9.31 1.41 -2.17
C GLN A 119 8.27 0.63 -1.37
N VAL A 120 8.25 0.86 -0.07
CA VAL A 120 7.31 0.25 0.87
C VAL A 120 6.55 1.37 1.57
N ARG A 121 5.25 1.45 1.33
CA ARG A 121 4.38 2.47 1.92
C ARG A 121 3.38 1.83 2.87
N ASP A 122 3.23 2.41 4.04
CA ASP A 122 2.13 2.09 4.94
C ASP A 122 0.83 2.68 4.39
N VAL A 123 -0.12 1.81 4.08
CA VAL A 123 -1.45 2.16 3.56
C VAL A 123 -2.57 1.73 4.49
N THR A 124 -2.25 1.40 5.74
CA THR A 124 -3.18 0.86 6.73
C THR A 124 -4.40 1.76 6.91
N GLN A 125 -4.18 3.05 7.08
CA GLN A 125 -5.27 4.01 7.27
C GLN A 125 -6.16 4.10 6.02
N SER A 126 -5.57 4.11 4.83
CA SER A 126 -6.31 4.15 3.57
C SER A 126 -7.15 2.88 3.37
N GLU A 127 -6.59 1.70 3.66
CA GLU A 127 -7.30 0.43 3.57
C GLU A 127 -8.44 0.32 4.60
N GLN A 128 -8.25 0.85 5.80
CA GLN A 128 -9.30 0.89 6.82
C GLN A 128 -10.47 1.79 6.37
N LEU A 129 -10.18 2.97 5.84
CA LEU A 129 -11.20 3.88 5.31
C LEU A 129 -11.96 3.27 4.13
N ASP A 130 -11.25 2.63 3.20
CA ASP A 130 -11.86 1.96 2.05
C ASP A 130 -12.72 0.78 2.48
N ARG A 131 -12.31 0.05 3.53
CA ARG A 131 -13.12 -1.04 4.10
C ARG A 131 -14.38 -0.51 4.77
N MET A 132 -14.24 0.50 5.64
CA MET A 132 -15.39 1.15 6.29
C MET A 132 -16.40 1.68 5.28
N ARG A 133 -15.92 2.29 4.21
CA ARG A 133 -16.78 2.79 3.12
C ARG A 133 -17.54 1.67 2.42
N ARG A 134 -16.87 0.56 2.11
CA ARG A 134 -17.51 -0.61 1.48
C ARG A 134 -18.56 -1.22 2.41
N ASP A 135 -18.23 -1.41 3.68
CA ASP A 135 -19.13 -1.96 4.69
C ASP A 135 -20.34 -1.06 4.91
N PHE A 136 -20.12 0.26 4.95
CA PHE A 136 -21.22 1.24 5.03
C PHE A 136 -22.16 1.13 3.85
N ILE A 137 -21.64 1.13 2.61
CA ILE A 137 -22.46 1.01 1.39
C ILE A 137 -23.23 -0.32 1.38
N ALA A 138 -22.59 -1.40 1.77
CA ALA A 138 -23.23 -2.73 1.83
C ALA A 138 -24.37 -2.72 2.86
N ASN A 139 -24.12 -2.22 4.07
CA ASN A 139 -25.12 -2.16 5.14
C ASN A 139 -26.30 -1.28 4.75
N VAL A 140 -26.04 -0.06 4.25
CA VAL A 140 -27.11 0.85 3.78
C VAL A 140 -27.94 0.20 2.67
N SER A 141 -27.30 -0.51 1.74
CA SER A 141 -28.01 -1.20 0.66
C SER A 141 -28.91 -2.31 1.19
N HIS A 142 -28.48 -3.06 2.20
CA HIS A 142 -29.30 -4.07 2.87
C HIS A 142 -30.46 -3.45 3.65
N GLU A 143 -30.17 -2.42 4.43
CA GLU A 143 -31.19 -1.72 5.24
C GLU A 143 -32.26 -1.03 4.39
N LEU A 144 -31.91 -0.53 3.19
CA LEU A 144 -32.87 0.06 2.27
C LEU A 144 -33.66 -1.00 1.48
N ARG A 145 -33.07 -2.15 1.16
CA ARG A 145 -33.74 -3.20 0.38
C ARG A 145 -34.95 -3.76 1.10
N THR A 146 -34.85 -3.99 2.42
CA THR A 146 -35.93 -4.56 3.23
C THR A 146 -37.20 -3.71 3.19
N PRO A 147 -37.20 -2.40 3.53
CA PRO A 147 -38.41 -1.57 3.46
C PRO A 147 -38.94 -1.43 2.03
N LEU A 148 -38.04 -1.31 1.03
CA LEU A 148 -38.47 -1.24 -0.36
C LEU A 148 -39.14 -2.52 -0.84
N THR A 149 -38.69 -3.70 -0.40
CA THR A 149 -39.33 -4.98 -0.72
C THR A 149 -40.72 -5.06 -0.10
N ILE A 150 -40.90 -4.60 1.15
CA ILE A 150 -42.19 -4.58 1.84
C ILE A 150 -43.14 -3.60 1.14
N LEU A 151 -42.69 -2.40 0.82
CA LEU A 151 -43.47 -1.42 0.08
C LEU A 151 -43.87 -1.93 -1.31
N GLY A 152 -42.94 -2.59 -2.01
CA GLY A 152 -43.21 -3.22 -3.30
C GLY A 152 -44.31 -4.29 -3.21
N GLY A 153 -44.22 -5.16 -2.19
CA GLY A 153 -45.25 -6.18 -1.96
C GLY A 153 -46.64 -5.62 -1.63
N PHE A 154 -46.71 -4.53 -0.83
CA PHE A 154 -47.97 -3.83 -0.56
C PHE A 154 -48.53 -3.18 -1.82
N LEU A 155 -47.71 -2.56 -2.63
CA LEU A 155 -48.10 -1.93 -3.90
C LEU A 155 -48.61 -2.98 -4.91
N GLU A 156 -47.95 -4.12 -5.03
CA GLU A 156 -48.41 -5.23 -5.89
C GLU A 156 -49.78 -5.75 -5.41
N THR A 157 -49.94 -5.93 -4.10
CA THR A 157 -51.23 -6.39 -3.52
C THR A 157 -52.37 -5.42 -3.82
N VAL A 158 -52.16 -4.13 -3.61
CA VAL A 158 -53.14 -3.07 -3.88
C VAL A 158 -53.47 -2.99 -5.37
N ARG A 159 -52.51 -3.22 -6.25
CA ARG A 159 -52.69 -3.10 -7.71
C ARG A 159 -53.35 -4.34 -8.32
N GLU A 160 -53.03 -5.53 -7.81
CA GLU A 160 -53.45 -6.80 -8.46
C GLU A 160 -54.72 -7.40 -7.87
N LEU A 161 -55.06 -7.03 -6.64
CA LEU A 161 -56.25 -7.54 -5.96
C LEU A 161 -57.33 -6.45 -5.94
N ASP A 162 -58.59 -6.83 -6.21
CA ASP A 162 -59.79 -6.00 -6.07
C ASP A 162 -60.16 -5.97 -4.59
N LEU A 163 -59.51 -5.09 -3.83
CA LEU A 163 -59.67 -4.97 -2.38
C LEU A 163 -60.85 -4.14 -2.00
N PRO A 164 -61.59 -4.52 -0.92
CA PRO A 164 -62.58 -3.64 -0.31
C PRO A 164 -61.93 -2.29 0.11
N PRO A 165 -62.66 -1.16 0.07
CA PRO A 165 -62.13 0.14 0.40
C PRO A 165 -61.41 0.21 1.76
N GLU A 166 -61.89 -0.49 2.77
CA GLU A 166 -61.31 -0.51 4.11
C GLU A 166 -59.91 -1.19 4.12
N GLU A 167 -59.75 -2.27 3.33
CA GLU A 167 -58.47 -2.97 3.20
C GLU A 167 -57.46 -2.16 2.36
N HIS A 168 -57.95 -1.49 1.31
CA HIS A 168 -57.12 -0.59 0.49
C HIS A 168 -56.51 0.54 1.35
N ASP A 169 -57.34 1.21 2.16
CA ASP A 169 -56.88 2.28 3.05
C ASP A 169 -55.92 1.77 4.12
N ARG A 170 -56.11 0.55 4.60
CA ARG A 170 -55.19 -0.13 5.54
C ARG A 170 -53.81 -0.37 4.94
N TYR A 171 -53.72 -0.82 3.69
CA TYR A 171 -52.43 -1.02 3.01
C TYR A 171 -51.71 0.32 2.77
N LEU A 172 -52.43 1.34 2.39
CA LEU A 172 -51.86 2.70 2.25
C LEU A 172 -51.31 3.21 3.58
N ALA A 173 -52.00 3.02 4.69
CA ALA A 173 -51.53 3.41 6.02
C ALA A 173 -50.24 2.64 6.42
N LEU A 174 -50.17 1.32 6.13
CA LEU A 174 -49.01 0.53 6.39
C LEU A 174 -47.78 0.98 5.55
N MET A 175 -47.99 1.37 4.28
CA MET A 175 -46.95 1.90 3.43
C MET A 175 -46.45 3.26 3.94
N ALA A 176 -47.36 4.13 4.43
CA ALA A 176 -46.97 5.41 5.03
C ALA A 176 -46.10 5.19 6.29
N ASP A 177 -46.53 4.33 7.22
CA ASP A 177 -45.76 3.97 8.43
C ASP A 177 -44.37 3.38 8.10
N GLN A 178 -44.31 2.57 7.04
CA GLN A 178 -43.04 1.99 6.59
C GLN A 178 -42.10 3.03 5.95
N SER A 179 -42.64 4.06 5.34
CA SER A 179 -41.87 5.16 4.72
C SER A 179 -41.31 6.14 5.75
N ASP A 180 -41.98 6.27 6.90
CA ASP A 180 -41.60 7.21 7.98
C ASP A 180 -40.58 6.64 8.96
N ARG A 181 -40.24 5.38 8.82
CA ARG A 181 -39.22 4.68 9.63
C ARG A 181 -37.82 4.80 9.03
#